data_45d6750f7fe4eb261e56ffbe72e09c8d
#
_entry.id   45d6750f7fe4eb261e56ffbe72e09c8d
#
_cell.length_a   1.000
_cell.length_b   1.000
_cell.length_c   1.000
_cell.angle_alpha   90.00
_cell.angle_beta   90.00
_cell.angle_gamma   90.00
#
_symmetry.space_group_name_H-M   'P 1'
#
loop_
_entity.id
_entity.type
_entity.pdbx_description
1 polymer ?
#
loop_
_entity_poly.entity_id
_entity_poly.type
_entity_poly.pdbx_seq_one_letter_code
_entity_poly.pdbx_strand_id
1 'polypeptide(L)'
;MRELSVFVDESGNLGDDAKYYLLALVLHDQSKNIFEHIVRYERTLAKRGLRDIPLHMNPLMRANEGYKGMTTQERNRLLTCFSSFAWKCPFSYEVLSYRKSHFKSDEDLFSKMKRDLILLLFDKLETLQAY
;
A
#
# COMPACT_ATOMS: atom_id res chain seq x y z
N MET A 1 5.72 -25.94 6.94
CA MET A 1 6.50 -24.68 6.99
C MET A 1 5.51 -23.54 6.79
N ARG A 2 5.54 -22.53 7.66
CA ARG A 2 4.74 -21.32 7.47
C ARG A 2 5.55 -20.37 6.61
N GLU A 3 4.88 -19.62 5.76
CA GLU A 3 5.50 -18.65 4.86
C GLU A 3 4.90 -17.27 5.08
N LEU A 4 5.75 -16.27 5.21
CA LEU A 4 5.39 -14.87 5.32
C LEU A 4 5.83 -14.13 4.06
N SER A 5 4.88 -13.54 3.34
CA SER A 5 5.21 -12.60 2.27
C SER A 5 5.32 -11.20 2.82
N VAL A 6 6.40 -10.52 2.45
CA VAL A 6 6.63 -9.11 2.79
C VAL A 6 6.71 -8.32 1.50
N PHE A 7 5.76 -7.41 1.31
CA PHE A 7 5.73 -6.48 0.18
C PHE A 7 6.18 -5.12 0.67
N VAL A 8 7.10 -4.51 -0.05
CA VAL A 8 7.61 -3.18 0.27
C VAL A 8 7.38 -2.28 -0.93
N ASP A 9 6.79 -1.14 -0.69
CA ASP A 9 6.53 -0.14 -1.73
C ASP A 9 6.81 1.26 -1.18
N GLU A 10 7.16 2.15 -2.08
CA GLU A 10 7.48 3.54 -1.77
C GLU A 10 6.52 4.50 -2.47
N SER A 11 6.22 5.61 -1.81
CA SER A 11 5.39 6.67 -2.35
C SER A 11 6.01 8.03 -2.07
N GLY A 12 5.94 8.90 -3.07
CA GLY A 12 6.57 10.19 -3.11
C GLY A 12 7.62 10.25 -4.22
N ASN A 13 8.05 11.43 -4.56
CA ASN A 13 9.17 11.64 -5.47
C ASN A 13 10.28 12.43 -4.79
N LEU A 14 11.47 12.37 -5.33
CA LEU A 14 12.63 13.12 -4.85
C LEU A 14 12.60 14.60 -5.29
N GLY A 15 11.66 14.97 -6.20
CA GLY A 15 11.43 16.35 -6.60
C GLY A 15 10.71 17.18 -5.53
N ASP A 16 10.59 18.47 -5.76
CA ASP A 16 10.03 19.43 -4.80
C ASP A 16 8.50 19.32 -4.61
N ASP A 17 7.82 18.58 -5.49
CA ASP A 17 6.35 18.53 -5.53
C ASP A 17 5.71 17.76 -4.37
N ALA A 18 6.43 16.85 -3.73
CA ALA A 18 5.93 16.06 -2.61
C ALA A 18 6.61 16.47 -1.29
N LYS A 19 5.81 16.80 -0.28
CA LYS A 19 6.31 17.16 1.06
C LYS A 19 6.82 15.95 1.84
N TYR A 20 6.30 14.77 1.55
CA TYR A 20 6.58 13.53 2.27
C TYR A 20 7.09 12.47 1.33
N TYR A 21 7.93 11.60 1.88
CA TYR A 21 8.32 10.32 1.30
C TYR A 21 7.83 9.21 2.22
N LEU A 22 7.17 8.20 1.67
CA LEU A 22 6.58 7.11 2.45
C LEU A 22 7.21 5.79 2.05
N LEU A 23 7.43 4.93 3.02
CA LEU A 23 7.78 3.53 2.83
C LEU A 23 6.72 2.68 3.51
N ALA A 24 6.02 1.85 2.75
CA ALA A 24 4.98 0.97 3.25
C ALA A 24 5.43 -0.49 3.16
N LEU A 25 5.18 -1.24 4.22
CA LEU A 25 5.36 -2.69 4.26
C LEU A 25 4.02 -3.34 4.50
N VAL A 26 3.70 -4.35 3.70
CA VAL A 26 2.54 -5.22 3.90
C VAL A 26 3.04 -6.63 4.16
N LEU A 27 2.60 -7.21 5.27
CA LEU A 27 2.97 -8.56 5.67
C LEU A 27 1.74 -9.47 5.56
N HIS A 28 1.90 -10.58 4.86
CA HIS A 28 0.85 -11.57 4.68
C HIS A 28 1.34 -12.97 5.05
N ASP A 29 0.72 -13.56 6.07
CA ASP A 29 0.87 -14.97 6.43
C ASP A 29 0.17 -15.82 5.35
N GLN A 30 0.94 -16.56 4.55
CA GLN A 30 0.43 -17.35 3.43
C GLN A 30 -0.50 -18.50 3.88
N SER A 31 -0.48 -18.86 5.16
CA SER A 31 -1.46 -19.83 5.71
C SER A 31 -2.89 -19.24 5.78
N LYS A 32 -3.02 -17.93 5.72
CA LYS A 32 -4.30 -17.21 5.74
C LYS A 32 -4.77 -16.91 4.32
N ASN A 33 -5.70 -17.71 3.84
CA ASN A 33 -6.24 -17.58 2.50
C ASN A 33 -7.07 -16.29 2.35
N ILE A 34 -6.79 -15.51 1.31
CA ILE A 34 -7.52 -14.27 0.98
C ILE A 34 -8.48 -14.43 -0.20
N PHE A 35 -8.59 -15.63 -0.77
CA PHE A 35 -9.38 -15.87 -1.96
C PHE A 35 -10.85 -15.42 -1.83
N GLU A 36 -11.48 -15.72 -0.70
CA GLU A 36 -12.87 -15.31 -0.45
C GLU A 36 -13.02 -13.78 -0.39
N HIS A 37 -12.02 -13.08 0.14
CA HIS A 37 -12.00 -11.61 0.17
C HIS A 37 -11.90 -11.04 -1.25
N ILE A 38 -11.05 -11.64 -2.10
CA ILE A 38 -10.91 -11.26 -3.52
C ILE A 38 -12.23 -11.47 -4.26
N VAL A 39 -12.81 -12.65 -4.19
CA VAL A 39 -14.08 -12.97 -4.86
C VAL A 39 -15.20 -12.01 -4.41
N ARG A 40 -15.26 -11.68 -3.14
CA ARG A 40 -16.24 -10.72 -2.62
C ARG A 40 -15.99 -9.30 -3.15
N TYR A 41 -14.74 -8.89 -3.25
CA TYR A 41 -14.35 -7.61 -3.81
C TYR A 41 -14.77 -7.51 -5.28
N GLU A 42 -14.38 -8.47 -6.11
CA GLU A 42 -14.74 -8.55 -7.53
C GLU A 42 -16.25 -8.52 -7.76
N ARG A 43 -17.01 -9.30 -6.99
CA ARG A 43 -18.48 -9.27 -7.02
C ARG A 43 -19.05 -7.91 -6.65
N THR A 44 -18.43 -7.23 -5.70
CA THR A 44 -18.86 -5.87 -5.29
C THR A 44 -18.63 -4.87 -6.39
N LEU A 45 -17.47 -4.93 -7.08
CA LEU A 45 -17.19 -4.10 -8.25
C LEU A 45 -18.21 -4.35 -9.37
N ALA A 46 -18.43 -5.62 -9.72
CA ALA A 46 -19.39 -6.01 -10.76
C ALA A 46 -20.82 -5.50 -10.46
N LYS A 47 -21.31 -5.70 -9.24
CA LYS A 47 -22.65 -5.21 -8.80
C LYS A 47 -22.80 -3.70 -8.89
N ARG A 48 -21.69 -2.96 -8.75
CA ARG A 48 -21.69 -1.48 -8.79
C ARG A 48 -21.34 -0.93 -10.17
N GLY A 49 -21.12 -1.81 -11.18
CA GLY A 49 -20.69 -1.41 -12.51
C GLY A 49 -19.33 -0.72 -12.54
N LEU A 50 -18.46 -1.05 -11.57
CA LEU A 50 -17.13 -0.49 -11.48
C LEU A 50 -16.10 -1.37 -12.22
N ARG A 51 -15.05 -0.73 -12.74
CA ARG A 51 -13.96 -1.43 -13.40
C ARG A 51 -13.15 -2.25 -12.39
N ASP A 52 -12.80 -3.47 -12.78
CA ASP A 52 -11.85 -4.30 -12.03
C ASP A 52 -10.43 -4.02 -12.57
N ILE A 53 -9.77 -3.07 -11.96
CA ILE A 53 -8.43 -2.62 -12.32
C ILE A 53 -7.58 -2.46 -11.06
N PRO A 54 -6.26 -2.72 -11.14
CA PRO A 54 -5.37 -2.48 -10.01
C PRO A 54 -5.47 -1.04 -9.49
N LEU A 55 -5.55 -0.88 -8.17
CA LEU A 55 -5.67 0.44 -7.57
C LEU A 55 -4.32 1.16 -7.54
N HIS A 56 -4.23 2.26 -8.24
CA HIS A 56 -3.11 3.20 -8.22
C HIS A 56 -3.58 4.59 -7.84
N MET A 57 -3.14 5.10 -6.69
CA MET A 57 -3.66 6.34 -6.13
C MET A 57 -3.46 7.56 -7.04
N ASN A 58 -2.26 7.73 -7.60
CA ASN A 58 -1.96 8.89 -8.42
C ASN A 58 -2.80 8.92 -9.72
N PRO A 59 -2.86 7.85 -10.55
CA PRO A 59 -3.78 7.77 -11.69
C PRO A 59 -5.26 7.92 -11.29
N LEU A 60 -5.69 7.32 -10.17
CA LEU A 60 -7.05 7.44 -9.64
C LEU A 60 -7.41 8.91 -9.36
N MET A 61 -6.54 9.65 -8.68
CA MET A 61 -6.78 11.05 -8.34
C MET A 61 -6.80 11.96 -9.57
N ARG A 62 -5.94 11.69 -10.55
CA ARG A 62 -5.81 12.48 -11.78
C ARG A 62 -6.75 12.07 -12.91
N ALA A 63 -7.53 11.00 -12.73
CA ALA A 63 -8.42 10.45 -13.77
C ALA A 63 -7.69 10.12 -15.09
N ASN A 64 -6.50 9.56 -14.99
CA ASN A 64 -5.71 9.15 -16.14
C ASN A 64 -5.48 7.63 -16.17
N GLU A 65 -4.79 7.12 -17.17
CA GLU A 65 -4.55 5.69 -17.41
C GLU A 65 -5.86 4.87 -17.37
N GLY A 66 -5.93 3.80 -16.59
CA GLY A 66 -7.10 2.93 -16.46
C GLY A 66 -8.35 3.63 -15.89
N TYR A 67 -8.21 4.81 -15.30
CA TYR A 67 -9.31 5.62 -14.72
C TYR A 67 -9.84 6.69 -15.67
N LYS A 68 -9.29 6.78 -16.88
CA LYS A 68 -9.73 7.76 -17.87
C LYS A 68 -11.21 7.59 -18.20
N GLY A 69 -11.96 8.68 -18.19
CA GLY A 69 -13.40 8.69 -18.43
C GLY A 69 -14.27 8.32 -17.21
N MET A 70 -13.68 7.95 -16.08
CA MET A 70 -14.42 7.75 -14.83
C MET A 70 -14.76 9.08 -14.18
N THR A 71 -16.00 9.21 -13.72
CA THR A 71 -16.43 10.35 -12.91
C THR A 71 -15.74 10.34 -11.54
N THR A 72 -15.71 11.48 -10.87
CA THR A 72 -15.21 11.57 -9.49
C THR A 72 -15.97 10.62 -8.56
N GLN A 73 -17.29 10.49 -8.75
CA GLN A 73 -18.10 9.60 -7.95
C GLN A 73 -17.74 8.12 -8.14
N GLU A 74 -17.51 7.68 -9.38
CA GLU A 74 -17.07 6.30 -9.66
C GLU A 74 -15.69 6.02 -9.05
N ARG A 75 -14.74 6.95 -9.17
CA ARG A 75 -13.41 6.82 -8.57
C ARG A 75 -13.47 6.75 -7.04
N ASN A 76 -14.31 7.56 -6.40
CA ASN A 76 -14.54 7.50 -4.95
C ASN A 76 -15.18 6.17 -4.52
N ARG A 77 -16.14 5.65 -5.30
CA ARG A 77 -16.73 4.33 -5.04
C ARG A 77 -15.70 3.21 -5.18
N LEU A 78 -14.83 3.27 -6.19
CA LEU A 78 -13.76 2.32 -6.38
C LEU A 78 -12.79 2.33 -5.20
N LEU A 79 -12.35 3.50 -4.76
CA LEU A 79 -11.49 3.66 -3.59
C LEU A 79 -12.15 3.10 -2.31
N THR A 80 -13.44 3.38 -2.11
CA THR A 80 -14.20 2.86 -0.96
C THR A 80 -14.31 1.33 -0.98
N CYS A 81 -14.55 0.74 -2.15
CA CYS A 81 -14.59 -0.72 -2.31
C CYS A 81 -13.23 -1.34 -1.99
N PHE A 82 -12.15 -0.78 -2.51
CA PHE A 82 -10.81 -1.25 -2.24
C PHE A 82 -10.42 -1.11 -0.77
N SER A 83 -10.70 0.04 -0.17
CA SER A 83 -10.42 0.27 1.26
C SER A 83 -11.15 -0.74 2.14
N SER A 84 -12.41 -1.03 1.83
CA SER A 84 -13.19 -2.05 2.55
C SER A 84 -12.63 -3.47 2.36
N PHE A 85 -12.14 -3.79 1.18
CA PHE A 85 -11.45 -5.06 0.89
C PHE A 85 -10.15 -5.17 1.69
N ALA A 86 -9.27 -4.19 1.57
CA ALA A 86 -7.97 -4.19 2.24
C ALA A 86 -8.11 -4.27 3.78
N TRP A 87 -9.09 -3.57 4.33
CA TRP A 87 -9.37 -3.60 5.76
C TRP A 87 -9.84 -4.96 6.29
N LYS A 88 -10.48 -5.76 5.44
CA LYS A 88 -10.97 -7.10 5.80
C LYS A 88 -9.94 -8.20 5.57
N CYS A 89 -8.92 -7.95 4.78
CA CYS A 89 -7.86 -8.92 4.54
C CYS A 89 -7.00 -9.11 5.78
N PRO A 90 -6.51 -10.34 6.04
CA PRO A 90 -5.65 -10.66 7.18
C PRO A 90 -4.20 -10.20 6.93
N PHE A 91 -4.03 -8.93 6.57
CA PHE A 91 -2.73 -8.28 6.43
C PHE A 91 -2.35 -7.54 7.69
N SER A 92 -1.06 -7.47 7.96
CA SER A 92 -0.50 -6.43 8.80
C SER A 92 0.34 -5.48 7.96
N TYR A 93 0.35 -4.22 8.32
CA TYR A 93 1.10 -3.22 7.56
C TYR A 93 1.73 -2.19 8.48
N GLU A 94 2.87 -1.67 8.02
CA GLU A 94 3.62 -0.60 8.65
C GLU A 94 3.88 0.50 7.63
N VAL A 95 3.85 1.74 8.08
CA VAL A 95 4.16 2.88 7.22
C VAL A 95 5.20 3.75 7.93
N LEU A 96 6.33 3.95 7.27
CA LEU A 96 7.35 4.92 7.66
C LEU A 96 7.15 6.19 6.83
N SER A 97 7.02 7.32 7.49
CA SER A 97 6.74 8.61 6.84
C SER A 97 7.87 9.60 7.14
N TYR A 98 8.37 10.22 6.08
CA TYR A 98 9.50 11.16 6.16
C TYR A 98 9.10 12.49 5.56
N ARG A 99 9.22 13.56 6.35
CA ARG A 99 9.06 14.92 5.85
C ARG A 99 10.37 15.36 5.21
N LYS A 100 10.38 15.55 3.90
CA LYS A 100 11.61 15.82 3.12
C LYS A 100 12.36 17.06 3.60
N SER A 101 11.67 18.09 4.06
CA SER A 101 12.30 19.31 4.58
C SER A 101 13.16 19.11 5.84
N HIS A 102 13.07 17.93 6.48
CA HIS A 102 13.91 17.59 7.65
C HIS A 102 15.28 17.02 7.26
N PHE A 103 15.53 16.78 5.98
CA PHE A 103 16.75 16.18 5.47
C PHE A 103 17.51 17.18 4.59
N LYS A 104 18.84 17.14 4.66
CA LYS A 104 19.71 18.03 3.89
C LYS A 104 19.90 17.53 2.45
N SER A 105 19.77 16.23 2.25
CA SER A 105 19.94 15.57 0.95
C SER A 105 19.10 14.30 0.87
N ASP A 106 18.96 13.77 -0.33
CA ASP A 106 18.30 12.48 -0.56
C ASP A 106 19.09 11.32 0.08
N GLU A 107 20.42 11.42 0.13
CA GLU A 107 21.27 10.44 0.80
C GLU A 107 20.99 10.38 2.31
N ASP A 108 20.80 11.54 2.94
CA ASP A 108 20.43 11.61 4.36
C ASP A 108 19.06 10.95 4.61
N LEU A 109 18.10 11.24 3.75
CA LEU A 109 16.77 10.61 3.78
C LEU A 109 16.87 9.09 3.65
N PHE A 110 17.55 8.58 2.62
CA PHE A 110 17.71 7.14 2.41
C PHE A 110 18.51 6.46 3.52
N SER A 111 19.51 7.13 4.08
CA SER A 111 20.26 6.61 5.22
C SER A 111 19.38 6.46 6.46
N LYS A 112 18.47 7.41 6.69
CA LYS A 112 17.49 7.34 7.77
C LYS A 112 16.48 6.20 7.51
N MET A 113 15.94 6.10 6.30
CA MET A 113 15.01 5.04 5.91
C MET A 113 15.59 3.65 6.12
N LYS A 114 16.85 3.42 5.69
CA LYS A 114 17.56 2.14 5.88
C LYS A 114 17.66 1.78 7.36
N ARG A 115 18.05 2.73 8.19
CA ARG A 115 18.14 2.50 9.65
C ARG A 115 16.78 2.17 10.25
N ASP A 116 15.74 2.93 9.90
CA ASP A 116 14.42 2.74 10.44
C ASP A 116 13.81 1.41 10.00
N LEU A 117 14.04 1.00 8.74
CA LEU A 117 13.63 -0.30 8.24
C LEU A 117 14.32 -1.45 8.99
N ILE A 118 15.63 -1.33 9.21
CA ILE A 118 16.39 -2.32 9.99
C ILE A 118 15.83 -2.43 11.40
N LEU A 119 15.62 -1.29 12.09
CA LEU A 119 15.05 -1.27 13.44
C LEU A 119 13.65 -1.90 13.47
N LEU A 120 12.79 -1.56 12.51
CA LEU A 120 11.45 -2.15 12.39
C LEU A 120 11.51 -3.67 12.23
N LEU A 121 12.42 -4.18 11.40
CA LEU A 121 12.59 -5.62 11.22
C LEU A 121 13.13 -6.30 12.49
N PHE A 122 14.05 -5.65 13.21
CA PHE A 122 14.53 -6.16 14.49
C PHE A 122 13.44 -6.18 15.56
N ASP A 123 12.62 -5.14 15.64
CA ASP A 123 11.47 -5.10 16.56
C ASP A 123 10.44 -6.20 16.28
N LYS A 124 10.37 -6.68 15.04
CA LYS A 124 9.50 -7.78 14.62
C LYS A 124 10.20 -9.14 14.56
N LEU A 125 11.44 -9.23 15.03
CA LEU A 125 12.27 -10.43 14.84
C LEU A 125 11.61 -11.70 15.40
N GLU A 126 11.01 -11.65 16.58
CA GLU A 126 10.29 -12.78 17.17
C GLU A 126 9.12 -13.23 16.28
N THR A 127 8.39 -12.28 15.70
CA THR A 127 7.32 -12.58 14.76
C THR A 127 7.86 -13.20 13.48
N LEU A 128 8.96 -12.67 12.93
CA LEU A 128 9.58 -13.16 11.70
C LEU A 128 10.20 -14.56 11.88
N GLN A 129 10.74 -14.86 13.05
CA GLN A 129 11.32 -16.19 13.36
C GLN A 129 10.25 -17.29 13.49
N ALA A 130 8.97 -16.93 13.61
CA ALA A 130 7.87 -17.89 13.65
C ALA A 130 7.50 -18.46 12.26
N TYR A 131 8.10 -17.94 11.21
CA TYR A 131 7.94 -18.37 9.81
C TYR A 131 9.20 -19.02 9.27
#